data_cc47419ca8460406dc39060738fe3048
#
_entry.id   cc47419ca8460406dc39060738fe3048
#
_cell.length_a   1.000
_cell.length_b   1.000
_cell.length_c   1.000
_cell.angle_alpha   90.00
_cell.angle_beta   90.00
_cell.angle_gamma   90.00
#
_symmetry.space_group_name_H-M   'P 1'
#
loop_
_entity.id
_entity.type
_entity.pdbx_description
1 polymer ?
#
loop_
_entity_poly.entity_id
_entity_poly.type
_entity_poly.pdbx_seq_one_letter_code
_entity_poly.pdbx_strand_id
1 'polypeptide(L)'
;VGKGEVLVEPTPRDVAAALGLEMDADPNTLIDLVVIGAGPGGLAAAVYGASEGLKTLVIDATCIGGQAGTSSRIENYMGFPTGVSGTELAFRGEIQAVKFGARFCVPHRVTLLRDKPHGFDLELDNGGIAHARALVVAAGVQYRRLPLERSEEFEGRGIYYAATELAARLCLGQDVLVIGGGNSAGQAAMYLSRHARCTHIAVRADGLAATMSSYLSDRIHNDADIKLLTKTEVVALHGDDKLTGVTLKDRD
;
A
#
# COMPACT_ATOMS: atom_id res chain seq x y z
N VAL A 1 -25.34 -0.94 -13.81
CA VAL A 1 -25.04 0.46 -13.93
C VAL A 1 -24.28 0.64 -15.22
N GLY A 2 -23.78 0.34 -16.05
CA GLY A 2 -23.24 0.65 -17.37
C GLY A 2 -24.18 0.22 -18.49
N LYS A 3 -24.00 0.75 -19.66
CA LYS A 3 -24.80 0.49 -20.87
C LYS A 3 -24.66 -0.95 -21.43
N GLY A 4 -24.39 -1.95 -20.59
CA GLY A 4 -24.23 -3.35 -21.01
C GLY A 4 -22.88 -3.64 -21.68
N GLU A 5 -21.93 -2.75 -21.58
CA GLU A 5 -20.58 -2.95 -22.10
C GLU A 5 -19.80 -3.90 -21.19
N VAL A 6 -19.18 -4.92 -21.78
CA VAL A 6 -18.36 -5.88 -21.06
C VAL A 6 -16.92 -5.40 -21.12
N LEU A 7 -16.34 -5.11 -19.96
CA LEU A 7 -14.94 -4.77 -19.85
C LEU A 7 -14.12 -6.05 -19.62
N VAL A 8 -13.08 -6.27 -20.40
CA VAL A 8 -12.16 -7.42 -20.27
C VAL A 8 -10.86 -6.92 -19.67
N GLU A 9 -10.48 -7.46 -18.48
CA GLU A 9 -9.31 -7.05 -17.70
C GLU A 9 -9.20 -5.53 -17.53
N PRO A 10 -10.27 -4.85 -17.05
CA PRO A 10 -10.32 -3.40 -16.99
C PRO A 10 -9.31 -2.83 -15.98
N THR A 11 -8.70 -1.72 -16.34
CA THR A 11 -7.98 -0.89 -15.38
C THR A 11 -8.96 -0.14 -14.47
N PRO A 12 -8.53 0.37 -13.30
CA PRO A 12 -9.38 1.24 -12.46
C PRO A 12 -9.98 2.42 -13.24
N ARG A 13 -9.23 2.96 -14.17
CA ARG A 13 -9.68 4.04 -15.06
C ARG A 13 -10.81 3.60 -15.99
N ASP A 14 -10.67 2.44 -16.63
CA ASP A 14 -11.72 1.94 -17.54
C ASP A 14 -13.04 1.75 -16.80
N VAL A 15 -12.96 1.27 -15.55
CA VAL A 15 -14.12 1.14 -14.67
C VAL A 15 -14.71 2.51 -14.31
N ALA A 16 -13.86 3.48 -13.93
CA ALA A 16 -14.30 4.83 -13.58
C ALA A 16 -14.96 5.53 -14.79
N ALA A 17 -14.36 5.43 -15.96
CA ALA A 17 -14.92 5.96 -17.22
C ALA A 17 -16.28 5.37 -17.54
N ALA A 18 -16.41 4.03 -17.46
CA ALA A 18 -17.68 3.34 -17.70
C ALA A 18 -18.78 3.73 -16.70
N LEU A 19 -18.40 4.13 -15.49
CA LEU A 19 -19.30 4.62 -14.44
C LEU A 19 -19.52 6.14 -14.45
N GLY A 20 -18.78 6.89 -15.29
CA GLY A 20 -18.81 8.35 -15.31
C GLY A 20 -18.24 9.01 -14.05
N LEU A 21 -17.25 8.38 -13.42
CA LEU A 21 -16.61 8.82 -12.16
C LEU A 21 -15.24 9.46 -12.37
N GLU A 22 -14.79 9.67 -13.60
CA GLU A 22 -13.52 10.34 -13.88
C GLU A 22 -13.54 11.80 -13.41
N MET A 23 -12.51 12.20 -12.70
CA MET A 23 -12.24 13.58 -12.31
C MET A 23 -10.94 14.05 -12.96
N ASP A 24 -11.07 14.85 -14.02
CA ASP A 24 -9.93 15.35 -14.80
C ASP A 24 -9.25 16.55 -14.16
N ALA A 25 -7.95 16.72 -14.46
CA ALA A 25 -7.24 17.96 -14.21
C ALA A 25 -7.68 19.03 -15.24
N ASP A 26 -7.96 20.25 -14.77
CA ASP A 26 -8.23 21.37 -15.65
C ASP A 26 -6.89 21.91 -16.24
N PRO A 27 -6.66 21.76 -17.55
CA PRO A 27 -5.40 22.16 -18.17
C PRO A 27 -5.17 23.69 -18.23
N ASN A 28 -6.20 24.48 -17.94
CA ASN A 28 -6.11 25.94 -17.91
C ASN A 28 -5.82 26.51 -16.52
N THR A 29 -5.77 25.66 -15.52
CA THR A 29 -5.57 26.08 -14.13
C THR A 29 -4.13 25.78 -13.69
N LEU A 30 -3.41 26.86 -13.32
CA LEU A 30 -2.12 26.69 -12.61
C LEU A 30 -2.39 26.33 -11.15
N ILE A 31 -1.87 25.18 -10.74
CA ILE A 31 -1.98 24.61 -9.40
C ILE A 31 -0.76 25.03 -8.58
N ASP A 32 -0.96 25.49 -7.34
CA ASP A 32 0.15 25.88 -6.48
C ASP A 32 0.93 24.65 -6.00
N LEU A 33 0.22 23.55 -5.64
CA LEU A 33 0.80 22.30 -5.18
C LEU A 33 0.11 21.11 -5.83
N VAL A 34 0.85 20.31 -6.59
CA VAL A 34 0.40 18.99 -7.02
C VAL A 34 1.04 17.92 -6.12
N VAL A 35 0.21 17.00 -5.63
CA VAL A 35 0.64 15.84 -4.85
C VAL A 35 0.44 14.59 -5.69
N ILE A 36 1.50 13.84 -5.96
CA ILE A 36 1.46 12.59 -6.71
C ILE A 36 1.39 11.43 -5.72
N GLY A 37 0.24 10.78 -5.66
CA GLY A 37 -0.09 9.69 -4.73
C GLY A 37 -1.03 10.13 -3.61
N ALA A 38 -2.13 9.40 -3.44
CA ALA A 38 -3.17 9.64 -2.44
C ALA A 38 -3.10 8.68 -1.23
N GLY A 39 -1.91 8.12 -0.95
CA GLY A 39 -1.64 7.39 0.29
C GLY A 39 -1.57 8.36 1.50
N PRO A 40 -1.34 7.86 2.74
CA PRO A 40 -1.33 8.68 3.94
C PRO A 40 -0.35 9.87 3.88
N GLY A 41 0.81 9.68 3.26
CA GLY A 41 1.79 10.78 3.07
C GLY A 41 1.28 11.86 2.13
N GLY A 42 0.65 11.46 1.01
CA GLY A 42 0.05 12.42 0.07
C GLY A 42 -1.16 13.11 0.63
N LEU A 43 -2.04 12.40 1.35
CA LEU A 43 -3.19 13.00 2.04
C LEU A 43 -2.74 14.03 3.09
N ALA A 44 -1.69 13.72 3.86
CA ALA A 44 -1.11 14.69 4.79
C ALA A 44 -0.60 15.95 4.07
N ALA A 45 0.16 15.77 2.98
CA ALA A 45 0.62 16.91 2.17
C ALA A 45 -0.54 17.74 1.61
N ALA A 46 -1.61 17.08 1.16
CA ALA A 46 -2.81 17.75 0.65
C ALA A 46 -3.54 18.54 1.73
N VAL A 47 -3.70 17.97 2.93
CA VAL A 47 -4.32 18.67 4.07
C VAL A 47 -3.52 19.91 4.42
N TYR A 48 -2.20 19.80 4.58
CA TYR A 48 -1.36 20.94 4.94
C TYR A 48 -1.32 21.98 3.81
N GLY A 49 -1.12 21.57 2.57
CA GLY A 49 -1.10 22.52 1.44
C GLY A 49 -2.40 23.29 1.30
N ALA A 50 -3.55 22.60 1.33
CA ALA A 50 -4.84 23.24 1.19
C ALA A 50 -5.21 24.10 2.42
N SER A 51 -4.83 23.69 3.64
CA SER A 51 -5.10 24.49 4.85
C SER A 51 -4.34 25.81 4.90
N GLU A 52 -3.19 25.89 4.21
CA GLU A 52 -2.43 27.13 4.02
C GLU A 52 -2.93 27.98 2.84
N GLY A 53 -4.05 27.59 2.23
CA GLY A 53 -4.70 28.31 1.14
C GLY A 53 -4.10 28.05 -0.25
N LEU A 54 -3.22 27.07 -0.41
CA LEU A 54 -2.69 26.70 -1.71
C LEU A 54 -3.75 25.95 -2.53
N LYS A 55 -3.84 26.28 -3.82
CA LYS A 55 -4.60 25.46 -4.78
C LYS A 55 -3.91 24.10 -4.88
N THR A 56 -4.47 23.10 -4.22
CA THR A 56 -3.87 21.77 -4.09
C THR A 56 -4.64 20.75 -4.92
N LEU A 57 -3.92 19.98 -5.75
CA LEU A 57 -4.45 18.86 -6.54
C LEU A 57 -3.69 17.60 -6.18
N VAL A 58 -4.43 16.54 -5.82
CA VAL A 58 -3.88 15.19 -5.59
C VAL A 58 -4.17 14.33 -6.80
N ILE A 59 -3.15 13.65 -7.32
CA ILE A 59 -3.27 12.73 -8.47
C ILE A 59 -2.88 11.32 -8.00
N ASP A 60 -3.75 10.34 -8.21
CA ASP A 60 -3.45 8.93 -7.89
C ASP A 60 -3.97 7.99 -8.98
N ALA A 61 -3.17 6.98 -9.30
CA ALA A 61 -3.43 6.06 -10.40
C ALA A 61 -4.52 5.02 -10.11
N THR A 62 -4.91 4.83 -8.84
CA THR A 62 -5.76 3.71 -8.43
C THR A 62 -6.93 4.18 -7.57
N CYS A 63 -6.64 4.61 -6.36
CA CYS A 63 -7.66 5.03 -5.40
C CYS A 63 -7.05 5.79 -4.22
N ILE A 64 -7.87 6.54 -3.52
CA ILE A 64 -7.48 7.26 -2.31
C ILE A 64 -7.20 6.25 -1.19
N GLY A 65 -6.12 6.47 -0.42
CA GLY A 65 -5.67 5.63 0.68
C GLY A 65 -4.41 4.82 0.36
N GLY A 66 -4.12 4.59 -0.93
CA GLY A 66 -2.95 3.82 -1.35
C GLY A 66 -2.87 2.44 -0.68
N GLN A 67 -1.67 1.90 -0.55
CA GLN A 67 -1.47 0.59 0.08
C GLN A 67 -1.87 0.55 1.57
N ALA A 68 -1.73 1.65 2.28
CA ALA A 68 -2.13 1.73 3.69
C ALA A 68 -3.64 1.55 3.87
N GLY A 69 -4.44 1.97 2.87
CA GLY A 69 -5.90 1.80 2.87
C GLY A 69 -6.37 0.35 3.02
N THR A 70 -5.55 -0.63 2.63
CA THR A 70 -5.85 -2.06 2.76
C THR A 70 -5.45 -2.66 4.12
N SER A 71 -4.73 -1.91 4.97
CA SER A 71 -4.26 -2.39 6.26
C SER A 71 -5.42 -2.48 7.26
N SER A 72 -5.56 -3.62 7.92
CA SER A 72 -6.60 -3.84 8.94
C SER A 72 -6.38 -2.98 10.19
N ARG A 73 -5.13 -2.70 10.55
CA ARG A 73 -4.76 -1.87 11.70
C ARG A 73 -3.41 -1.20 11.52
N ILE A 74 -3.37 0.12 11.74
CA ILE A 74 -2.18 0.96 11.70
C ILE A 74 -2.00 1.55 13.10
N GLU A 75 -0.90 1.21 13.79
CA GLU A 75 -0.62 1.66 15.17
C GLU A 75 0.49 2.72 15.26
N ASN A 76 1.21 2.94 14.17
CA ASN A 76 2.35 3.87 14.10
C ASN A 76 2.04 5.17 13.36
N TYR A 77 0.76 5.51 13.15
CA TYR A 77 0.37 6.80 12.61
C TYR A 77 0.03 7.76 13.76
N MET A 78 0.67 8.93 13.74
CA MET A 78 0.51 9.94 14.79
C MET A 78 -0.96 10.37 14.95
N GLY A 79 -1.43 10.48 16.21
CA GLY A 79 -2.82 10.85 16.54
C GLY A 79 -3.75 9.66 16.79
N PHE A 80 -3.28 8.42 16.58
CA PHE A 80 -4.07 7.20 16.78
C PHE A 80 -3.40 6.23 17.76
N PRO A 81 -3.35 6.55 19.07
CA PRO A 81 -2.62 5.76 20.05
C PRO A 81 -3.17 4.34 20.25
N THR A 82 -4.43 4.12 19.90
CA THR A 82 -5.08 2.80 19.94
C THR A 82 -5.12 2.09 18.59
N GLY A 83 -4.50 2.70 17.57
CA GLY A 83 -4.55 2.24 16.19
C GLY A 83 -5.83 2.66 15.45
N VAL A 84 -5.78 2.56 14.13
CA VAL A 84 -6.87 2.89 13.21
C VAL A 84 -6.80 1.93 12.01
N SER A 85 -7.92 1.60 11.36
CA SER A 85 -7.89 0.87 10.10
C SER A 85 -7.34 1.77 8.97
N GLY A 86 -6.70 1.17 7.98
CA GLY A 86 -6.20 1.92 6.82
C GLY A 86 -7.32 2.64 6.06
N THR A 87 -8.46 1.99 5.90
CA THR A 87 -9.65 2.58 5.26
C THR A 87 -10.16 3.81 6.01
N GLU A 88 -10.27 3.71 7.33
CA GLU A 88 -10.74 4.82 8.17
C GLU A 88 -9.73 5.98 8.16
N LEU A 89 -8.42 5.69 8.22
CA LEU A 89 -7.38 6.69 8.12
C LEU A 89 -7.45 7.44 6.79
N ALA A 90 -7.57 6.71 5.68
CA ALA A 90 -7.68 7.27 4.33
C ALA A 90 -8.92 8.18 4.21
N PHE A 91 -10.08 7.67 4.64
CA PHE A 91 -11.35 8.39 4.59
C PHE A 91 -11.30 9.71 5.39
N ARG A 92 -10.74 9.69 6.59
CA ARG A 92 -10.56 10.91 7.40
C ARG A 92 -9.62 11.91 6.74
N GLY A 93 -8.51 11.43 6.18
CA GLY A 93 -7.56 12.28 5.46
C GLY A 93 -8.17 12.92 4.22
N GLU A 94 -8.95 12.17 3.44
CA GLU A 94 -9.68 12.66 2.27
C GLU A 94 -10.67 13.75 2.65
N ILE A 95 -11.58 13.49 3.61
CA ILE A 95 -12.56 14.48 4.08
C ILE A 95 -11.86 15.75 4.57
N GLN A 96 -10.75 15.58 5.29
CA GLN A 96 -10.01 16.73 5.82
C GLN A 96 -9.37 17.54 4.70
N ALA A 97 -8.78 16.92 3.69
CA ALA A 97 -8.20 17.60 2.53
C ALA A 97 -9.27 18.34 1.71
N VAL A 98 -10.41 17.68 1.43
CA VAL A 98 -11.56 18.29 0.73
C VAL A 98 -12.14 19.47 1.49
N LYS A 99 -12.26 19.37 2.82
CA LYS A 99 -12.73 20.47 3.69
C LYS A 99 -11.90 21.73 3.51
N PHE A 100 -10.59 21.61 3.27
CA PHE A 100 -9.70 22.74 3.03
C PHE A 100 -9.59 23.13 1.55
N GLY A 101 -10.32 22.47 0.65
CA GLY A 101 -10.40 22.79 -0.77
C GLY A 101 -9.41 22.04 -1.66
N ALA A 102 -8.76 21.00 -1.17
CA ALA A 102 -7.98 20.12 -2.05
C ALA A 102 -8.89 19.41 -3.05
N ARG A 103 -8.41 19.28 -4.29
CA ARG A 103 -9.08 18.54 -5.37
C ARG A 103 -8.34 17.24 -5.62
N PHE A 104 -9.07 16.25 -6.13
CA PHE A 104 -8.53 14.95 -6.46
C PHE A 104 -8.73 14.67 -7.96
N CYS A 105 -7.72 14.10 -8.59
CA CYS A 105 -7.73 13.60 -9.95
C CYS A 105 -7.39 12.10 -9.87
N VAL A 106 -8.41 11.28 -9.76
CA VAL A 106 -8.34 9.83 -9.52
C VAL A 106 -9.42 9.16 -10.37
N PRO A 107 -9.16 8.06 -11.04
CA PRO A 107 -7.89 7.32 -11.13
C PRO A 107 -7.07 7.77 -12.35
N HIS A 108 -6.04 8.53 -12.14
CA HIS A 108 -5.15 8.99 -13.20
C HIS A 108 -3.68 8.82 -12.82
N ARG A 109 -2.90 8.33 -13.77
CA ARG A 109 -1.46 8.14 -13.59
C ARG A 109 -0.68 9.29 -14.22
N VAL A 110 0.26 9.86 -13.47
CA VAL A 110 1.29 10.72 -14.05
C VAL A 110 2.27 9.84 -14.82
N THR A 111 2.35 10.04 -16.12
CA THR A 111 3.21 9.26 -17.03
C THR A 111 4.52 9.93 -17.31
N LEU A 112 4.55 11.27 -17.27
CA LEU A 112 5.74 12.05 -17.51
C LEU A 112 5.71 13.34 -16.70
N LEU A 113 6.87 13.71 -16.15
CA LEU A 113 7.13 14.97 -15.47
C LEU A 113 8.14 15.79 -16.28
N ARG A 114 7.79 17.03 -16.60
CA ARG A 114 8.68 17.99 -17.27
C ARG A 114 8.98 19.16 -16.34
N ASP A 115 10.23 19.41 -16.08
CA ASP A 115 10.70 20.61 -15.42
C ASP A 115 10.55 21.81 -16.34
N LYS A 116 10.08 22.93 -15.83
CA LYS A 116 9.87 24.20 -16.54
C LYS A 116 10.47 25.35 -15.75
N PRO A 117 10.81 26.48 -16.38
CA PRO A 117 11.41 27.62 -15.69
C PRO A 117 10.61 28.15 -14.49
N HIS A 118 9.30 27.89 -14.46
CA HIS A 118 8.41 28.42 -13.41
C HIS A 118 7.50 27.33 -12.81
N GLY A 119 7.93 26.08 -12.79
CA GLY A 119 7.16 24.97 -12.24
C GLY A 119 7.30 23.68 -13.03
N PHE A 120 6.23 22.92 -13.11
CA PHE A 120 6.22 21.57 -13.66
C PHE A 120 4.99 21.32 -14.53
N ASP A 121 5.18 20.58 -15.62
CA ASP A 121 4.08 19.99 -16.38
C ASP A 121 4.02 18.48 -16.10
N LEU A 122 2.85 18.00 -15.72
CA LEU A 122 2.59 16.58 -15.47
C LEU A 122 1.66 16.06 -16.56
N GLU A 123 2.16 15.14 -17.39
CA GLU A 123 1.34 14.46 -18.39
C GLU A 123 0.63 13.27 -17.71
N LEU A 124 -0.67 13.15 -17.96
CA LEU A 124 -1.51 12.09 -17.42
C LEU A 124 -1.74 10.99 -18.46
N ASP A 125 -2.12 9.81 -18.01
CA ASP A 125 -2.39 8.65 -18.88
C ASP A 125 -3.59 8.81 -19.81
N ASN A 126 -4.45 9.82 -19.58
CA ASN A 126 -5.53 10.22 -20.50
C ASN A 126 -5.10 11.26 -21.54
N GLY A 127 -3.82 11.69 -21.53
CA GLY A 127 -3.31 12.77 -22.37
C GLY A 127 -3.56 14.18 -21.80
N GLY A 128 -4.21 14.30 -20.66
CA GLY A 128 -4.35 15.56 -19.93
C GLY A 128 -3.02 16.07 -19.38
N ILE A 129 -2.93 17.36 -19.13
CA ILE A 129 -1.74 18.00 -18.55
C ILE A 129 -2.17 18.81 -17.33
N ALA A 130 -1.48 18.61 -16.21
CA ALA A 130 -1.60 19.45 -15.03
C ALA A 130 -0.38 20.36 -14.92
N HIS A 131 -0.60 21.65 -14.70
CA HIS A 131 0.46 22.66 -14.52
C HIS A 131 0.62 22.97 -13.03
N ALA A 132 1.84 22.79 -12.49
CA ALA A 132 2.12 22.94 -11.05
C ALA A 132 3.27 23.91 -10.80
N ARG A 133 3.18 24.70 -9.71
CA ARG A 133 4.31 25.49 -9.20
C ARG A 133 5.26 24.65 -8.36
N ALA A 134 4.69 23.75 -7.56
CA ALA A 134 5.44 22.85 -6.68
C ALA A 134 4.86 21.43 -6.71
N LEU A 135 5.70 20.46 -6.37
CA LEU A 135 5.33 19.05 -6.33
C LEU A 135 5.69 18.42 -4.99
N VAL A 136 4.81 17.53 -4.53
CA VAL A 136 5.15 16.51 -3.54
C VAL A 136 4.98 15.14 -4.20
N VAL A 137 6.06 14.37 -4.29
CA VAL A 137 6.03 13.00 -4.81
C VAL A 137 5.84 12.04 -3.63
N ALA A 138 4.62 11.54 -3.47
CA ALA A 138 4.19 10.60 -2.43
C ALA A 138 3.72 9.27 -3.06
N ALA A 139 4.39 8.84 -4.14
CA ALA A 139 4.01 7.70 -4.97
C ALA A 139 4.08 6.32 -4.27
N GLY A 140 4.43 6.31 -2.98
CA GLY A 140 4.48 5.10 -2.17
C GLY A 140 5.65 4.18 -2.54
N VAL A 141 5.46 2.90 -2.24
CA VAL A 141 6.45 1.86 -2.51
C VAL A 141 5.81 0.75 -3.33
N GLN A 142 6.60 0.10 -4.16
CA GLN A 142 6.21 -1.16 -4.80
C GLN A 142 6.77 -2.32 -3.97
N TYR A 143 5.92 -3.29 -3.66
CA TYR A 143 6.39 -4.51 -3.01
C TYR A 143 7.32 -5.28 -3.95
N ARG A 144 8.46 -5.71 -3.41
CA ARG A 144 9.31 -6.66 -4.12
C ARG A 144 8.59 -7.99 -4.14
N ARG A 145 8.40 -8.53 -5.32
CA ARG A 145 7.92 -9.90 -5.46
C ARG A 145 8.96 -10.88 -4.93
N LEU A 146 8.49 -12.02 -4.45
CA LEU A 146 9.35 -13.09 -4.02
C LEU A 146 10.11 -13.65 -5.25
N PRO A 147 11.46 -13.56 -5.28
CA PRO A 147 12.25 -13.94 -6.46
C PRO A 147 12.45 -15.46 -6.54
N LEU A 148 11.37 -16.20 -6.52
CA LEU A 148 11.37 -17.65 -6.61
C LEU A 148 10.58 -18.13 -7.82
N GLU A 149 11.01 -19.23 -8.37
CA GLU A 149 10.28 -19.94 -9.42
C GLU A 149 8.85 -20.23 -8.96
N ARG A 150 7.88 -20.08 -9.83
CA ARG A 150 6.45 -20.30 -9.58
C ARG A 150 5.80 -19.35 -8.58
N SER A 151 6.47 -18.27 -8.14
CA SER A 151 5.88 -17.34 -7.18
C SER A 151 4.59 -16.67 -7.71
N GLU A 152 4.56 -16.34 -9.00
CA GLU A 152 3.40 -15.72 -9.66
C GLU A 152 2.19 -16.67 -9.71
N GLU A 153 2.39 -18.00 -9.81
CA GLU A 153 1.31 -18.99 -9.80
C GLU A 153 0.56 -19.01 -8.46
N PHE A 154 1.28 -18.75 -7.37
CA PHE A 154 0.74 -18.78 -6.01
C PHE A 154 0.31 -17.42 -5.48
N GLU A 155 0.49 -16.33 -6.24
CA GLU A 155 -0.03 -15.01 -5.85
C GLU A 155 -1.57 -15.06 -5.73
N GLY A 156 -2.10 -14.66 -4.57
CA GLY A 156 -3.53 -14.82 -4.25
C GLY A 156 -3.98 -16.24 -3.89
N ARG A 157 -3.08 -17.23 -4.03
CA ARG A 157 -3.33 -18.65 -3.75
C ARG A 157 -2.37 -19.24 -2.73
N GLY A 158 -1.93 -18.42 -1.77
CA GLY A 158 -1.00 -18.78 -0.69
C GLY A 158 0.16 -17.81 -0.53
N ILE A 159 0.46 -16.96 -1.53
CA ILE A 159 1.40 -15.85 -1.41
C ILE A 159 0.62 -14.53 -1.41
N TYR A 160 0.87 -13.72 -0.39
CA TYR A 160 0.25 -12.41 -0.19
C TYR A 160 1.33 -11.41 0.23
N TYR A 161 1.24 -10.17 -0.25
CA TYR A 161 2.21 -9.11 0.06
C TYR A 161 1.72 -8.12 1.13
N ALA A 162 0.52 -8.35 1.66
CA ALA A 162 -0.03 -7.58 2.78
C ALA A 162 -0.88 -8.46 3.69
N ALA A 163 -0.81 -8.23 4.99
CA ALA A 163 -1.64 -8.90 5.97
C ALA A 163 -2.99 -8.15 6.10
N THR A 164 -3.93 -8.52 5.24
CA THR A 164 -5.28 -7.96 5.24
C THR A 164 -6.26 -8.84 6.02
N GLU A 165 -7.47 -8.34 6.29
CA GLU A 165 -8.54 -9.15 6.88
C GLU A 165 -8.88 -10.36 6.01
N LEU A 166 -8.85 -10.21 4.68
CA LEU A 166 -9.04 -11.33 3.76
C LEU A 166 -7.92 -12.38 3.93
N ALA A 167 -6.66 -11.95 3.99
CA ALA A 167 -5.53 -12.86 4.22
C ALA A 167 -5.68 -13.60 5.57
N ALA A 168 -6.09 -12.91 6.63
CA ALA A 168 -6.34 -13.52 7.93
C ALA A 168 -7.44 -14.59 7.88
N ARG A 169 -8.53 -14.33 7.17
CA ARG A 169 -9.63 -15.31 6.98
C ARG A 169 -9.16 -16.54 6.19
N LEU A 170 -8.31 -16.35 5.18
CA LEU A 170 -7.78 -17.43 4.35
C LEU A 170 -6.78 -18.31 5.09
N CYS A 171 -6.09 -17.80 6.11
CA CYS A 171 -5.10 -18.54 6.90
C CYS A 171 -5.65 -19.09 8.24
N LEU A 172 -6.95 -19.00 8.49
CA LEU A 172 -7.58 -19.49 9.72
C LEU A 172 -7.19 -20.94 10.02
N GLY A 173 -6.55 -21.15 11.20
CA GLY A 173 -6.11 -22.48 11.65
C GLY A 173 -4.98 -23.11 10.82
N GLN A 174 -4.36 -22.38 9.90
CA GLN A 174 -3.22 -22.83 9.12
C GLN A 174 -1.92 -22.25 9.67
N ASP A 175 -0.78 -22.85 9.29
CA ASP A 175 0.52 -22.26 9.55
C ASP A 175 0.79 -21.15 8.53
N VAL A 176 1.33 -20.04 9.02
CA VAL A 176 1.68 -18.87 8.21
C VAL A 176 3.17 -18.59 8.32
N LEU A 177 3.80 -18.31 7.19
CA LEU A 177 5.18 -17.84 7.13
C LEU A 177 5.22 -16.38 6.66
N VAL A 178 5.70 -15.50 7.52
CA VAL A 178 5.99 -14.11 7.20
C VAL A 178 7.48 -13.99 6.83
N ILE A 179 7.78 -13.45 5.65
CA ILE A 179 9.15 -13.27 5.17
C ILE A 179 9.56 -11.82 5.35
N GLY A 180 10.56 -11.58 6.19
CA GLY A 180 11.14 -10.26 6.41
C GLY A 180 11.35 -9.92 7.87
N GLY A 181 12.28 -8.98 8.14
CA GLY A 181 12.68 -8.56 9.49
C GLY A 181 12.33 -7.11 9.84
N GLY A 182 11.60 -6.38 8.99
CA GLY A 182 11.21 -4.99 9.25
C GLY A 182 9.89 -4.85 9.99
N ASN A 183 9.53 -3.61 10.37
CA ASN A 183 8.29 -3.32 11.11
C ASN A 183 7.03 -3.85 10.41
N SER A 184 6.95 -3.77 9.09
CA SER A 184 5.79 -4.29 8.35
C SER A 184 5.61 -5.79 8.51
N ALA A 185 6.71 -6.56 8.50
CA ALA A 185 6.66 -8.00 8.73
C ALA A 185 6.25 -8.32 10.18
N GLY A 186 6.78 -7.55 11.15
CA GLY A 186 6.40 -7.69 12.55
C GLY A 186 4.92 -7.39 12.79
N GLN A 187 4.39 -6.32 12.21
CA GLN A 187 2.96 -5.98 12.29
C GLN A 187 2.09 -7.06 11.65
N ALA A 188 2.51 -7.58 10.49
CA ALA A 188 1.83 -8.69 9.83
C ALA A 188 1.79 -9.94 10.72
N ALA A 189 2.93 -10.32 11.30
CA ALA A 189 3.02 -11.49 12.17
C ALA A 189 2.14 -11.35 13.42
N MET A 190 2.19 -10.21 14.10
CA MET A 190 1.35 -9.91 15.26
C MET A 190 -0.15 -9.92 14.94
N TYR A 191 -0.51 -9.54 13.71
CA TYR A 191 -1.91 -9.59 13.27
C TYR A 191 -2.34 -11.02 12.94
N LEU A 192 -1.52 -11.74 12.19
CA LEU A 192 -1.84 -13.08 11.73
C LEU A 192 -1.78 -14.13 12.83
N SER A 193 -0.94 -13.95 13.87
CA SER A 193 -0.86 -14.86 15.01
C SER A 193 -2.19 -15.07 15.75
N ARG A 194 -3.09 -14.09 15.66
CA ARG A 194 -4.43 -14.17 16.27
C ARG A 194 -5.41 -15.05 15.48
N HIS A 195 -5.08 -15.45 14.28
CA HIS A 195 -5.95 -16.17 13.34
C HIS A 195 -5.34 -17.49 12.89
N ALA A 196 -4.03 -17.51 12.69
CA ALA A 196 -3.28 -18.69 12.28
C ALA A 196 -3.13 -19.70 13.44
N ARG A 197 -2.87 -20.95 13.11
CA ARG A 197 -2.48 -21.97 14.09
C ARG A 197 -1.09 -21.68 14.66
N CYS A 198 -0.17 -21.28 13.82
CA CYS A 198 1.17 -20.84 14.18
C CYS A 198 1.67 -19.86 13.14
N THR A 199 2.30 -18.78 13.58
CA THR A 199 2.94 -17.80 12.70
C THR A 199 4.45 -17.91 12.81
N HIS A 200 5.12 -18.14 11.69
CA HIS A 200 6.56 -18.17 11.59
C HIS A 200 7.03 -16.86 10.97
N ILE A 201 8.15 -16.30 11.45
CA ILE A 201 8.85 -15.17 10.82
C ILE A 201 10.20 -15.68 10.35
N ALA A 202 10.45 -15.66 9.03
CA ALA A 202 11.75 -16.01 8.46
C ALA A 202 12.55 -14.73 8.17
N VAL A 203 13.73 -14.64 8.78
CA VAL A 203 14.67 -13.52 8.58
C VAL A 203 16.04 -14.06 8.18
N ARG A 204 16.68 -13.38 7.22
CA ARG A 204 18.03 -13.73 6.75
C ARG A 204 19.13 -13.30 7.73
N ALA A 205 18.81 -12.39 8.63
CA ALA A 205 19.71 -11.87 9.67
C ALA A 205 19.68 -12.75 10.94
N ASP A 206 20.60 -12.49 11.87
CA ASP A 206 20.67 -13.18 13.17
C ASP A 206 19.50 -12.85 14.11
N GLY A 207 18.66 -11.87 13.77
CA GLY A 207 17.52 -11.45 14.58
C GLY A 207 16.78 -10.26 13.99
N LEU A 208 15.86 -9.69 14.77
CA LEU A 208 14.98 -8.59 14.35
C LEU A 208 15.57 -7.20 14.68
N ALA A 209 16.50 -7.12 15.63
CA ALA A 209 16.93 -5.85 16.23
C ALA A 209 17.53 -4.83 15.26
N ALA A 210 18.10 -5.30 14.13
CA ALA A 210 18.75 -4.41 13.15
C ALA A 210 17.76 -3.62 12.29
N THR A 211 16.51 -4.10 12.14
CA THR A 211 15.55 -3.57 11.16
C THR A 211 14.13 -3.38 11.69
N MET A 212 13.88 -3.80 12.93
CA MET A 212 12.57 -3.70 13.59
C MET A 212 12.70 -2.87 14.87
N SER A 213 11.68 -2.05 15.15
CA SER A 213 11.60 -1.28 16.39
C SER A 213 11.51 -2.20 17.62
N SER A 214 12.16 -1.81 18.72
CA SER A 214 12.26 -2.61 19.93
C SER A 214 10.90 -3.02 20.49
N TYR A 215 9.94 -2.09 20.54
CA TYR A 215 8.59 -2.39 21.06
C TYR A 215 7.91 -3.55 20.32
N LEU A 216 8.13 -3.66 19.01
CA LEU A 216 7.53 -4.69 18.17
C LEU A 216 8.31 -6.01 18.27
N SER A 217 9.65 -5.93 18.27
CA SER A 217 10.53 -7.08 18.49
C SER A 217 10.25 -7.74 19.84
N ASP A 218 10.10 -6.95 20.91
CA ASP A 218 9.80 -7.48 22.25
C ASP A 218 8.44 -8.17 22.29
N ARG A 219 7.42 -7.61 21.64
CA ARG A 219 6.10 -8.25 21.54
C ARG A 219 6.16 -9.58 20.80
N ILE A 220 6.92 -9.65 19.71
CA ILE A 220 7.10 -10.89 18.94
C ILE A 220 7.79 -11.97 19.78
N HIS A 221 8.85 -11.61 20.50
CA HIS A 221 9.57 -12.58 21.35
C HIS A 221 8.71 -13.11 22.52
N ASN A 222 7.74 -12.33 22.99
CA ASN A 222 6.85 -12.72 24.08
C ASN A 222 5.54 -13.38 23.59
N ASP A 223 5.32 -13.51 22.29
CA ASP A 223 4.12 -14.13 21.72
C ASP A 223 4.38 -15.63 21.46
N ALA A 224 3.67 -16.50 22.18
CA ALA A 224 3.84 -17.95 22.09
C ALA A 224 3.40 -18.55 20.73
N ASP A 225 2.54 -17.84 20.01
CA ASP A 225 2.03 -18.25 18.70
C ASP A 225 2.92 -17.79 17.54
N ILE A 226 4.01 -17.06 17.83
CA ILE A 226 4.99 -16.61 16.85
C ILE A 226 6.33 -17.33 17.06
N LYS A 227 6.85 -17.93 15.99
CA LYS A 227 8.17 -18.56 15.96
C LYS A 227 9.11 -17.79 15.04
N LEU A 228 10.21 -17.31 15.60
CA LEU A 228 11.25 -16.63 14.83
C LEU A 228 12.26 -17.65 14.28
N LEU A 229 12.44 -17.63 12.96
CA LEU A 229 13.43 -18.40 12.22
C LEU A 229 14.51 -17.44 11.72
N THR A 230 15.61 -17.36 12.46
CA THR A 230 16.78 -16.54 12.08
C THR A 230 17.64 -17.25 11.04
N LYS A 231 18.50 -16.50 10.33
CA LYS A 231 19.39 -17.02 9.28
C LYS A 231 18.66 -17.91 8.25
N THR A 232 17.37 -17.66 8.04
CA THR A 232 16.50 -18.54 7.26
C THR A 232 16.02 -17.85 6.01
N GLU A 233 16.06 -18.56 4.90
CA GLU A 233 15.60 -18.11 3.58
C GLU A 233 14.67 -19.14 2.95
N VAL A 234 13.60 -18.67 2.30
CA VAL A 234 12.76 -19.54 1.46
C VAL A 234 13.48 -19.75 0.13
N VAL A 235 13.62 -21.00 -0.27
CA VAL A 235 14.34 -21.36 -1.50
C VAL A 235 13.48 -22.11 -2.52
N ALA A 236 12.35 -22.69 -2.11
CA ALA A 236 11.41 -23.33 -3.04
C ALA A 236 9.98 -23.25 -2.52
N LEU A 237 9.03 -23.30 -3.45
CA LEU A 237 7.58 -23.28 -3.24
C LEU A 237 6.99 -24.60 -3.69
N HIS A 238 6.05 -25.13 -2.92
CA HIS A 238 5.41 -26.43 -3.18
C HIS A 238 3.89 -26.29 -3.20
N GLY A 239 3.26 -26.94 -4.15
CA GLY A 239 1.82 -26.98 -4.33
C GLY A 239 1.46 -27.17 -5.80
N ASP A 240 0.19 -27.46 -6.04
CA ASP A 240 -0.41 -27.55 -7.37
C ASP A 240 -1.24 -26.29 -7.62
N ASP A 241 -2.53 -26.30 -7.30
CA ASP A 241 -3.44 -25.16 -7.50
C ASP A 241 -3.24 -24.04 -6.46
N LYS A 242 -2.68 -24.36 -5.29
CA LYS A 242 -2.37 -23.44 -4.20
C LYS A 242 -1.07 -23.83 -3.51
N LEU A 243 -0.46 -22.87 -2.85
CA LEU A 243 0.72 -23.11 -2.02
C LEU A 243 0.34 -24.03 -0.85
N THR A 244 1.08 -25.13 -0.69
CA THR A 244 0.89 -26.10 0.40
C THR A 244 2.12 -26.21 1.30
N GLY A 245 3.27 -25.71 0.86
CA GLY A 245 4.50 -25.73 1.63
C GLY A 245 5.63 -24.94 0.98
N VAL A 246 6.69 -24.75 1.75
CA VAL A 246 7.92 -24.08 1.30
C VAL A 246 9.14 -24.86 1.78
N THR A 247 10.23 -24.80 1.02
CA THR A 247 11.54 -25.26 1.49
C THR A 247 12.28 -24.09 2.10
N LEU A 248 12.75 -24.29 3.32
CA LEU A 248 13.58 -23.32 4.04
C LEU A 248 15.04 -23.80 3.97
N LYS A 249 15.95 -22.84 3.82
CA LYS A 249 17.40 -23.05 3.86
C LYS A 249 17.99 -22.23 5.01
N ASP A 250 18.79 -22.90 5.84
CA ASP A 250 19.66 -22.24 6.78
C ASP A 250 20.83 -21.58 6.02
N ARG A 251 21.24 -20.41 6.45
CA ARG A 251 22.31 -19.61 5.84
C ARG A 251 23.63 -19.68 6.61
N ASP A 252 23.73 -20.59 7.61
CA ASP A 252 25.01 -20.89 8.27
C ASP A 252 26.04 -21.51 7.36
#